data_40711bc0258a6d375c769bf8305c75fc
#
_entry.id   40711bc0258a6d375c769bf8305c75fc
#
_cell.length_a   1.000
_cell.length_b   1.000
_cell.length_c   1.000
_cell.angle_alpha   90.00
_cell.angle_beta   90.00
_cell.angle_gamma   90.00
#
_symmetry.space_group_name_H-M   'P 1'
#
loop_
_entity.id
_entity.type
_entity.pdbx_description
1 polymer ?
#
loop_
_entity_poly.entity_id
_entity_poly.type
_entity_poly.pdbx_seq_one_letter_code
_entity_poly.pdbx_strand_id
1 'polypeptide(L)'
;LASLEDRSHRPKTSPGSHTEQELRQIRRRLKKYKWTDLLLAYQDLIEKDGYTRSYGGFKRVVRRLKALKPDKKKKKKRKLKPYQRADYPGQKIQIDVKYVPSYCVTDGRKYYQYTAVDECSRWTYREMYDEHSTYSSKDFLLKPIQHAPFPIREVQTDNGCEFTNRLLVIKSKHLTMFEKALEELGILYHRIQIATPRHNGKVERQHRQDEARFYKQMRMYNLEDGRKQLAVYQKKSNNYIKTCLGMRSPNTVVRMYQNV
;
A
#
# COMPACT_ATOMS: atom_id res chain seq x y z
N LEU A 1 19.77 62.76 -1.38
CA LEU A 1 20.16 61.48 -0.81
C LEU A 1 19.10 60.45 -1.21
N ALA A 2 19.23 59.91 -2.45
CA ALA A 2 18.43 58.80 -2.91
C ALA A 2 18.74 57.58 -2.02
N SER A 3 17.73 56.96 -1.45
CA SER A 3 17.81 55.88 -0.51
C SER A 3 18.70 54.77 -1.01
N LEU A 4 19.67 54.38 -0.21
CA LEU A 4 20.40 53.10 -0.30
C LEU A 4 19.45 51.95 0.08
N GLU A 5 18.38 51.73 -0.70
CA GLU A 5 17.57 50.57 -0.57
C GLU A 5 18.29 49.36 -1.16
N ASP A 6 18.59 48.40 -0.32
CA ASP A 6 19.23 47.16 -0.70
C ASP A 6 18.37 46.42 -1.74
N ARG A 7 18.77 46.48 -3.01
CA ARG A 7 18.04 45.81 -4.08
C ARG A 7 18.14 44.30 -3.90
N SER A 8 17.03 43.61 -3.95
CA SER A 8 16.97 42.16 -3.87
C SER A 8 17.96 41.48 -4.81
N HIS A 9 18.89 40.70 -4.25
CA HIS A 9 19.87 39.91 -5.02
C HIS A 9 19.24 38.67 -5.67
N ARG A 10 17.93 38.51 -5.66
CA ARG A 10 17.27 37.39 -6.31
C ARG A 10 17.42 37.43 -7.81
N PRO A 11 17.77 36.31 -8.46
CA PRO A 11 17.82 36.25 -9.92
C PRO A 11 16.50 36.71 -10.53
N LYS A 12 16.54 37.59 -11.52
CA LYS A 12 15.35 38.09 -12.25
C LYS A 12 14.68 36.99 -13.06
N THR A 13 15.42 35.95 -13.46
CA THR A 13 14.95 34.79 -14.21
C THR A 13 15.28 33.51 -13.47
N SER A 14 14.41 32.53 -13.57
CA SER A 14 14.60 31.19 -12.98
C SER A 14 14.30 30.14 -14.07
N PRO A 15 15.29 29.77 -14.90
CA PRO A 15 15.09 28.84 -16.02
C PRO A 15 14.48 27.50 -15.62
N GLY A 16 14.72 27.06 -14.36
CA GLY A 16 14.14 25.84 -13.80
C GLY A 16 12.74 26.01 -13.21
N SER A 17 12.10 27.18 -13.31
CA SER A 17 10.74 27.36 -12.80
C SER A 17 9.72 26.61 -13.65
N HIS A 18 8.61 26.24 -13.03
CA HIS A 18 7.48 25.63 -13.75
C HIS A 18 6.79 26.69 -14.60
N THR A 19 6.40 26.30 -15.81
CA THR A 19 5.61 27.13 -16.70
C THR A 19 4.16 27.28 -16.19
N GLU A 20 3.47 28.32 -16.65
CA GLU A 20 2.05 28.51 -16.31
C GLU A 20 1.19 27.31 -16.77
N GLN A 21 1.53 26.71 -17.91
CA GLN A 21 0.86 25.52 -18.40
C GLN A 21 1.06 24.34 -17.44
N GLU A 22 2.29 24.06 -17.01
CA GLU A 22 2.59 23.02 -16.04
C GLU A 22 1.87 23.25 -14.70
N LEU A 23 1.81 24.51 -14.24
CA LEU A 23 1.09 24.86 -13.01
C LEU A 23 -0.42 24.62 -13.12
N ARG A 24 -1.04 24.92 -14.29
CA ARG A 24 -2.45 24.61 -14.56
C ARG A 24 -2.70 23.10 -14.56
N GLN A 25 -1.84 22.34 -15.23
CA GLN A 25 -1.92 20.88 -15.27
C GLN A 25 -1.81 20.29 -13.84
N ILE A 26 -0.84 20.74 -13.04
CA ILE A 26 -0.66 20.31 -11.66
C ILE A 26 -1.92 20.59 -10.84
N ARG A 27 -2.49 21.79 -10.91
CA ARG A 27 -3.73 22.16 -10.18
C ARG A 27 -4.91 21.28 -10.61
N ARG A 28 -5.08 21.02 -11.91
CA ARG A 28 -6.13 20.16 -12.46
C ARG A 28 -6.04 18.73 -11.89
N ARG A 29 -4.83 18.14 -11.91
CA ARG A 29 -4.61 16.77 -11.39
C ARG A 29 -4.78 16.69 -9.87
N LEU A 30 -4.27 17.68 -9.15
CA LEU A 30 -4.48 17.75 -7.69
C LEU A 30 -5.96 17.86 -7.32
N LYS A 31 -6.75 18.68 -8.03
CA LYS A 31 -8.20 18.80 -7.83
C LYS A 31 -8.91 17.47 -8.06
N LYS A 32 -8.55 16.73 -9.13
CA LYS A 32 -9.10 15.40 -9.44
C LYS A 32 -8.92 14.41 -8.27
N TYR A 33 -7.77 14.44 -7.60
CA TYR A 33 -7.46 13.59 -6.45
C TYR A 33 -7.72 14.28 -5.10
N LYS A 34 -8.58 15.32 -5.07
CA LYS A 34 -8.98 16.05 -3.85
C LYS A 34 -7.79 16.50 -2.98
N TRP A 35 -6.63 16.77 -3.59
CA TRP A 35 -5.38 17.19 -2.94
C TRP A 35 -4.80 16.18 -1.94
N THR A 36 -5.29 14.93 -1.90
CA THR A 36 -4.90 13.92 -0.92
C THR A 36 -3.89 12.91 -1.46
N ASP A 37 -3.99 12.51 -2.74
CA ASP A 37 -3.10 11.54 -3.34
C ASP A 37 -2.16 12.17 -4.36
N LEU A 38 -1.03 12.70 -3.84
CA LEU A 38 -0.03 13.36 -4.67
C LEU A 38 0.67 12.40 -5.65
N LEU A 39 0.74 11.12 -5.31
CA LEU A 39 1.46 10.16 -6.13
C LEU A 39 0.66 9.79 -7.38
N LEU A 40 -0.65 9.60 -7.23
CA LEU A 40 -1.54 9.38 -8.37
C LEU A 40 -1.67 10.64 -9.25
N ALA A 41 -1.71 11.83 -8.62
CA ALA A 41 -1.71 13.08 -9.38
C ALA A 41 -0.44 13.24 -10.21
N TYR A 42 0.73 12.87 -9.66
CA TYR A 42 2.00 12.88 -10.37
C TYR A 42 2.07 11.81 -11.47
N GLN A 43 1.56 10.62 -11.24
CA GLN A 43 1.47 9.57 -12.25
C GLN A 43 0.62 10.02 -13.45
N ASP A 44 -0.57 10.57 -13.20
CA ASP A 44 -1.43 11.12 -14.25
C ASP A 44 -0.79 12.28 -15.02
N LEU A 45 0.03 13.11 -14.35
CA LEU A 45 0.78 14.18 -15.00
C LEU A 45 1.80 13.63 -16.02
N ILE A 46 2.53 12.57 -15.65
CA ILE A 46 3.50 11.93 -16.56
C ILE A 46 2.77 11.27 -17.72
N GLU A 47 1.77 10.43 -17.43
CA GLU A 47 1.14 9.56 -18.41
C GLU A 47 0.22 10.33 -19.38
N LYS A 48 -0.47 11.38 -18.91
CA LYS A 48 -1.51 12.06 -19.67
C LYS A 48 -1.17 13.48 -20.10
N ASP A 49 -0.24 14.12 -19.39
CA ASP A 49 0.11 15.52 -19.65
C ASP A 49 1.58 15.67 -20.12
N GLY A 50 2.33 14.58 -20.26
CA GLY A 50 3.72 14.59 -20.69
C GLY A 50 4.68 15.32 -19.74
N TYR A 51 4.37 15.33 -18.43
CA TYR A 51 5.17 16.05 -17.44
C TYR A 51 6.53 15.38 -17.20
N THR A 52 7.61 16.10 -17.41
CA THR A 52 8.98 15.56 -17.40
C THR A 52 9.77 15.83 -16.13
N ARG A 53 9.28 16.72 -15.24
CA ARG A 53 10.04 17.11 -14.05
C ARG A 53 9.92 16.09 -12.94
N SER A 54 10.93 16.02 -12.07
CA SER A 54 11.01 15.06 -10.97
C SER A 54 9.86 15.23 -9.96
N TYR A 55 9.53 14.15 -9.26
CA TYR A 55 8.56 14.18 -8.16
C TYR A 55 8.92 15.19 -7.05
N GLY A 56 10.23 15.41 -6.81
CA GLY A 56 10.70 16.45 -5.88
C GLY A 56 10.35 17.86 -6.35
N GLY A 57 10.47 18.13 -7.64
CA GLY A 57 10.04 19.38 -8.27
C GLY A 57 8.53 19.61 -8.13
N PHE A 58 7.75 18.61 -8.49
CA PHE A 58 6.29 18.60 -8.29
C PHE A 58 5.91 18.90 -6.83
N LYS A 59 6.50 18.19 -5.86
CA LYS A 59 6.21 18.42 -4.41
C LYS A 59 6.55 19.84 -3.96
N ARG A 60 7.59 20.47 -4.49
CA ARG A 60 7.93 21.88 -4.20
C ARG A 60 6.82 22.83 -4.64
N VAL A 61 6.26 22.60 -5.84
CA VAL A 61 5.12 23.39 -6.33
C VAL A 61 3.89 23.19 -5.42
N VAL A 62 3.57 21.95 -5.09
CA VAL A 62 2.42 21.65 -4.22
C VAL A 62 2.56 22.32 -2.84
N ARG A 63 3.76 22.36 -2.25
CA ARG A 63 4.03 23.09 -1.00
C ARG A 63 3.86 24.60 -1.18
N ARG A 64 4.34 25.15 -2.27
CA ARG A 64 4.19 26.57 -2.59
C ARG A 64 2.72 26.98 -2.75
N LEU A 65 1.90 26.11 -3.32
CA LEU A 65 0.46 26.29 -3.42
C LEU A 65 -0.26 26.15 -2.06
N LYS A 66 0.48 25.96 -0.95
CA LYS A 66 -0.05 25.75 0.42
C LYS A 66 -1.01 24.57 0.52
N ALA A 67 -0.96 23.64 -0.41
CA ALA A 67 -1.82 22.48 -0.47
C ALA A 67 -1.42 21.35 0.49
N LEU A 68 -0.17 21.35 0.97
CA LEU A 68 0.32 20.39 1.96
C LEU A 68 0.34 21.03 3.34
N LYS A 69 -0.31 20.36 4.28
CA LYS A 69 -0.13 20.69 5.71
C LYS A 69 1.34 20.45 6.09
N PRO A 70 1.96 21.31 6.92
CA PRO A 70 3.33 21.09 7.37
C PRO A 70 3.45 19.73 8.05
N ASP A 71 4.52 18.99 7.71
CA ASP A 71 4.81 17.70 8.38
C ASP A 71 4.95 17.93 9.88
N LYS A 72 4.20 17.17 10.69
CA LYS A 72 4.37 17.14 12.15
C LYS A 72 5.83 16.84 12.47
N LYS A 73 6.43 17.58 13.42
CA LYS A 73 7.81 17.41 13.87
C LYS A 73 8.15 15.91 14.03
N LYS A 74 9.17 15.44 13.34
CA LYS A 74 9.60 14.03 13.39
C LYS A 74 10.05 13.70 14.81
N LYS A 75 9.39 12.74 15.45
CA LYS A 75 9.86 12.17 16.72
C LYS A 75 11.24 11.54 16.50
N LYS A 76 12.17 11.72 17.47
CA LYS A 76 13.52 11.09 17.43
C LYS A 76 13.39 9.58 17.18
N LYS A 77 14.03 9.09 16.14
CA LYS A 77 14.00 7.66 15.79
C LYS A 77 14.86 6.88 16.79
N ARG A 78 14.29 5.88 17.45
CA ARG A 78 15.07 4.87 18.19
C ARG A 78 15.94 4.09 17.19
N LYS A 79 17.20 3.78 17.55
CA LYS A 79 18.04 2.85 16.77
C LYS A 79 17.37 1.48 16.80
N LEU A 80 17.05 0.95 15.65
CA LEU A 80 16.34 -0.32 15.48
C LEU A 80 17.33 -1.36 14.98
N LYS A 81 17.15 -2.62 15.42
CA LYS A 81 17.86 -3.74 14.81
C LYS A 81 17.59 -3.78 13.31
N PRO A 82 18.58 -4.11 12.47
CA PRO A 82 18.38 -4.25 11.03
C PRO A 82 17.29 -5.27 10.75
N TYR A 83 16.35 -4.92 9.90
CA TYR A 83 15.33 -5.85 9.42
C TYR A 83 15.79 -6.38 8.06
N GLN A 84 15.92 -7.69 7.95
CA GLN A 84 16.26 -8.34 6.69
C GLN A 84 15.05 -8.25 5.73
N ARG A 85 15.23 -7.58 4.61
CA ARG A 85 14.20 -7.42 3.59
C ARG A 85 14.24 -8.60 2.64
N ALA A 86 13.11 -8.89 2.00
CA ALA A 86 13.07 -9.85 0.90
C ALA A 86 13.84 -9.28 -0.31
N ASP A 87 14.66 -10.11 -0.93
CA ASP A 87 15.55 -9.73 -2.02
C ASP A 87 14.85 -9.85 -3.38
N TYR A 88 13.90 -10.77 -3.51
CA TYR A 88 13.16 -11.04 -4.75
C TYR A 88 11.65 -11.24 -4.49
N PRO A 89 10.79 -11.05 -5.51
CA PRO A 89 9.35 -11.28 -5.39
C PRO A 89 9.02 -12.73 -5.03
N GLY A 90 8.11 -12.91 -4.07
CA GLY A 90 7.68 -14.22 -3.58
C GLY A 90 8.54 -14.81 -2.47
N GLN A 91 9.71 -14.24 -2.18
CA GLN A 91 10.52 -14.72 -1.06
C GLN A 91 9.76 -14.63 0.26
N LYS A 92 9.05 -13.52 0.51
CA LYS A 92 8.25 -13.32 1.72
C LYS A 92 6.99 -12.52 1.45
N ILE A 93 5.84 -13.09 1.81
CA ILE A 93 4.53 -12.47 1.73
C ILE A 93 4.02 -12.15 3.13
N GLN A 94 3.57 -10.92 3.38
CA GLN A 94 2.88 -10.55 4.61
C GLN A 94 1.37 -10.69 4.40
N ILE A 95 0.70 -11.44 5.27
CA ILE A 95 -0.76 -11.59 5.28
C ILE A 95 -1.33 -10.95 6.54
N ASP A 96 -2.44 -10.25 6.40
CA ASP A 96 -3.17 -9.62 7.49
C ASP A 96 -4.65 -9.45 7.13
N VAL A 97 -5.48 -9.31 8.15
CA VAL A 97 -6.93 -9.13 8.01
C VAL A 97 -7.34 -7.79 8.61
N LYS A 98 -8.23 -7.09 7.92
CA LYS A 98 -8.85 -5.87 8.43
C LYS A 98 -10.37 -5.93 8.32
N TYR A 99 -11.06 -5.24 9.21
CA TYR A 99 -12.48 -4.99 9.03
C TYR A 99 -12.72 -4.07 7.83
N VAL A 100 -13.72 -4.40 7.03
CA VAL A 100 -14.26 -3.49 6.02
C VAL A 100 -14.96 -2.35 6.76
N PRO A 101 -14.68 -1.08 6.43
CA PRO A 101 -15.28 0.03 7.15
C PRO A 101 -16.81 0.06 7.02
N SER A 102 -17.51 0.16 8.14
CA SER A 102 -18.98 0.14 8.18
C SER A 102 -19.65 1.24 7.37
N TYR A 103 -18.98 2.40 7.24
CA TYR A 103 -19.55 3.52 6.49
C TYR A 103 -19.71 3.28 4.98
N CYS A 104 -19.04 2.25 4.42
CA CYS A 104 -19.19 1.89 3.01
C CYS A 104 -20.11 0.68 2.79
N VAL A 105 -20.60 0.05 3.86
CA VAL A 105 -21.45 -1.16 3.83
C VAL A 105 -22.91 -0.74 4.03
N THR A 106 -23.83 -1.15 3.16
CA THR A 106 -25.24 -0.72 3.22
C THR A 106 -26.17 -1.73 3.87
N ASP A 107 -25.79 -3.03 3.90
CA ASP A 107 -26.61 -4.10 4.50
C ASP A 107 -26.39 -4.28 6.03
N GLY A 108 -25.55 -3.44 6.64
CA GLY A 108 -25.26 -3.47 8.08
C GLY A 108 -24.42 -4.66 8.56
N ARG A 109 -24.00 -5.54 7.67
CA ARG A 109 -23.17 -6.70 8.01
C ARG A 109 -21.72 -6.33 8.23
N LYS A 110 -20.98 -7.19 8.94
CA LYS A 110 -19.53 -7.06 9.11
C LYS A 110 -18.82 -7.89 8.04
N TYR A 111 -17.88 -7.28 7.35
CA TYR A 111 -17.03 -7.96 6.37
C TYR A 111 -15.56 -7.77 6.69
N TYR A 112 -14.75 -8.67 6.19
CA TYR A 112 -13.31 -8.74 6.45
C TYR A 112 -12.56 -8.73 5.12
N GLN A 113 -11.53 -7.89 5.02
CA GLN A 113 -10.60 -7.92 3.92
C GLN A 113 -9.34 -8.66 4.35
N TYR A 114 -9.06 -9.78 3.73
CA TYR A 114 -7.77 -10.45 3.78
C TYR A 114 -6.85 -9.84 2.74
N THR A 115 -5.60 -9.65 3.10
CA THR A 115 -4.61 -8.96 2.24
C THR A 115 -3.27 -9.65 2.32
N ALA A 116 -2.73 -10.05 1.17
CA ALA A 116 -1.37 -10.56 1.01
C ALA A 116 -0.53 -9.51 0.30
N VAL A 117 0.63 -9.15 0.84
CA VAL A 117 1.56 -8.16 0.27
C VAL A 117 2.94 -8.76 0.14
N ASP A 118 3.46 -8.84 -1.06
CA ASP A 118 4.86 -9.22 -1.28
C ASP A 118 5.83 -8.17 -0.73
N GLU A 119 6.81 -8.62 0.04
CA GLU A 119 7.77 -7.73 0.69
C GLU A 119 8.70 -7.02 -0.28
N CYS A 120 9.10 -7.66 -1.35
CA CYS A 120 10.01 -7.09 -2.34
C CYS A 120 9.27 -6.13 -3.28
N SER A 121 8.36 -6.65 -4.10
CA SER A 121 7.68 -5.91 -5.16
C SER A 121 6.51 -5.05 -4.69
N ARG A 122 5.98 -5.29 -3.48
CA ARG A 122 4.71 -4.70 -3.01
C ARG A 122 3.49 -5.15 -3.83
N TRP A 123 3.63 -6.19 -4.64
CA TRP A 123 2.48 -6.83 -5.27
C TRP A 123 1.48 -7.24 -4.19
N THR A 124 0.19 -7.04 -4.45
CA THR A 124 -0.82 -7.20 -3.42
C THR A 124 -1.99 -8.00 -3.98
N TYR A 125 -2.44 -8.99 -3.24
CA TYR A 125 -3.69 -9.70 -3.45
C TYR A 125 -4.67 -9.44 -2.31
N ARG A 126 -5.95 -9.31 -2.61
CA ARG A 126 -7.01 -9.02 -1.64
C ARG A 126 -8.24 -9.84 -1.94
N GLU A 127 -8.95 -10.21 -0.88
CA GLU A 127 -10.25 -10.87 -0.98
C GLU A 127 -11.14 -10.43 0.19
N MET A 128 -12.46 -10.44 0.00
CA MET A 128 -13.43 -10.16 1.05
C MET A 128 -14.15 -11.41 1.50
N TYR A 129 -14.41 -11.48 2.82
CA TYR A 129 -15.14 -12.55 3.47
C TYR A 129 -16.17 -11.97 4.45
N ASP A 130 -17.21 -12.74 4.74
CA ASP A 130 -18.22 -12.44 5.75
C ASP A 130 -17.88 -13.05 7.11
N GLU A 131 -16.83 -13.86 7.18
CA GLU A 131 -16.32 -14.41 8.43
C GLU A 131 -14.81 -14.23 8.61
N HIS A 132 -14.40 -14.28 9.87
CA HIS A 132 -13.01 -14.17 10.30
C HIS A 132 -12.60 -15.47 10.99
N SER A 133 -12.24 -16.45 10.18
CA SER A 133 -11.99 -17.82 10.63
C SER A 133 -10.71 -18.41 10.04
N THR A 134 -10.23 -19.50 10.62
CA THR A 134 -9.10 -20.27 10.07
C THR A 134 -9.47 -20.94 8.73
N TYR A 135 -10.77 -21.20 8.50
CA TYR A 135 -11.25 -21.68 7.21
C TYR A 135 -11.09 -20.62 6.12
N SER A 136 -11.58 -19.41 6.38
CA SER A 136 -11.39 -18.26 5.46
C SER A 136 -9.93 -17.94 5.24
N SER A 137 -9.07 -18.09 6.26
CA SER A 137 -7.62 -17.88 6.13
C SER A 137 -6.98 -18.92 5.22
N LYS A 138 -7.38 -20.20 5.31
CA LYS A 138 -6.93 -21.26 4.40
C LYS A 138 -7.39 -20.98 2.97
N ASP A 139 -8.68 -20.70 2.77
CA ASP A 139 -9.23 -20.37 1.45
C ASP A 139 -8.53 -19.17 0.83
N PHE A 140 -8.31 -18.14 1.64
CA PHE A 140 -7.55 -16.96 1.19
C PHE A 140 -6.11 -17.30 0.80
N LEU A 141 -5.40 -18.15 1.55
CA LEU A 141 -4.00 -18.51 1.26
C LEU A 141 -3.84 -19.09 -0.15
N LEU A 142 -4.76 -19.93 -0.58
CA LEU A 142 -4.70 -20.60 -1.88
C LEU A 142 -4.83 -19.61 -3.05
N LYS A 143 -5.57 -18.53 -2.87
CA LYS A 143 -5.84 -17.54 -3.92
C LYS A 143 -4.59 -16.75 -4.35
N PRO A 144 -3.82 -16.11 -3.46
CA PRO A 144 -2.57 -15.45 -3.87
C PRO A 144 -1.55 -16.43 -4.47
N ILE A 145 -1.53 -17.71 -4.03
CA ILE A 145 -0.65 -18.73 -4.61
C ILE A 145 -1.01 -18.98 -6.08
N GLN A 146 -2.31 -19.03 -6.40
CA GLN A 146 -2.78 -19.24 -7.78
C GLN A 146 -2.60 -18.00 -8.67
N HIS A 147 -2.69 -16.80 -8.10
CA HIS A 147 -2.72 -15.55 -8.87
C HIS A 147 -1.40 -14.77 -8.85
N ALA A 148 -0.46 -15.11 -7.97
CA ALA A 148 0.83 -14.44 -7.95
C ALA A 148 1.64 -14.79 -9.20
N PRO A 149 2.26 -13.80 -9.83
CA PRO A 149 3.13 -14.05 -11.00
C PRO A 149 4.54 -14.56 -10.59
N PHE A 150 4.66 -15.14 -9.41
CA PHE A 150 5.90 -15.70 -8.84
C PHE A 150 5.55 -16.77 -7.78
N PRO A 151 6.43 -17.75 -7.54
CA PRO A 151 6.24 -18.73 -6.47
C PRO A 151 6.37 -18.06 -5.09
N ILE A 152 5.55 -18.47 -4.13
CA ILE A 152 5.57 -17.98 -2.74
C ILE A 152 6.39 -18.97 -1.90
N ARG A 153 7.45 -18.49 -1.24
CA ARG A 153 8.33 -19.32 -0.40
C ARG A 153 8.05 -19.19 1.10
N GLU A 154 7.73 -17.99 1.55
CA GLU A 154 7.51 -17.71 2.97
C GLU A 154 6.26 -16.84 3.15
N VAL A 155 5.44 -17.20 4.13
CA VAL A 155 4.28 -16.41 4.56
C VAL A 155 4.51 -15.94 5.98
N GLN A 156 4.29 -14.64 6.21
CA GLN A 156 4.36 -14.02 7.52
C GLN A 156 3.00 -13.45 7.90
N THR A 157 2.53 -13.78 9.13
CA THR A 157 1.32 -13.20 9.72
C THR A 157 1.61 -12.63 11.10
N ASP A 158 0.66 -11.94 11.68
CA ASP A 158 0.62 -11.72 13.11
C ASP A 158 0.20 -13.01 13.87
N ASN A 159 -0.14 -12.87 15.17
CA ASN A 159 -0.58 -14.00 15.99
C ASN A 159 -2.11 -14.04 16.14
N GLY A 160 -2.86 -13.59 15.15
CA GLY A 160 -4.32 -13.67 15.14
C GLY A 160 -4.81 -15.12 15.23
N CYS A 161 -5.95 -15.33 15.89
CA CYS A 161 -6.50 -16.68 16.08
C CYS A 161 -6.98 -17.32 14.77
N GLU A 162 -7.22 -16.55 13.74
CA GLU A 162 -7.52 -16.98 12.37
C GLU A 162 -6.32 -17.63 11.68
N PHE A 163 -5.11 -17.32 12.12
CA PHE A 163 -3.87 -17.88 11.58
C PHE A 163 -3.24 -18.92 12.48
N THR A 164 -3.28 -18.75 13.82
CA THR A 164 -2.56 -19.62 14.74
C THR A 164 -3.24 -19.73 16.11
N ASN A 165 -3.14 -20.92 16.73
CA ASN A 165 -3.65 -21.20 18.07
C ASN A 165 -2.68 -20.77 19.20
N ARG A 166 -1.55 -20.14 18.86
CA ARG A 166 -0.45 -19.86 19.81
C ARG A 166 -0.86 -19.04 21.04
N LEU A 167 -1.80 -18.11 20.87
CA LEU A 167 -2.23 -17.21 21.95
C LEU A 167 -3.55 -17.64 22.62
N LEU A 168 -4.13 -18.79 22.23
CA LEU A 168 -5.32 -19.28 22.89
C LEU A 168 -5.01 -19.68 24.35
N VAL A 169 -5.92 -19.34 25.25
CA VAL A 169 -5.83 -19.66 26.69
C VAL A 169 -5.73 -21.19 26.89
N ILE A 170 -6.46 -21.95 26.10
CA ILE A 170 -6.33 -23.41 26.02
C ILE A 170 -5.27 -23.70 24.96
N LYS A 171 -4.06 -24.06 25.39
CA LYS A 171 -2.96 -24.45 24.50
C LYS A 171 -3.35 -25.67 23.67
N SER A 172 -3.99 -25.47 22.54
CA SER A 172 -4.20 -26.54 21.57
C SER A 172 -2.86 -26.89 20.93
N LYS A 173 -2.49 -28.18 20.98
CA LYS A 173 -1.34 -28.72 20.22
C LYS A 173 -1.66 -28.87 18.74
N HIS A 174 -2.91 -28.69 18.35
CA HIS A 174 -3.36 -28.87 16.98
C HIS A 174 -3.07 -27.61 16.15
N LEU A 175 -2.53 -27.83 14.96
CA LEU A 175 -2.35 -26.79 13.95
C LEU A 175 -3.72 -26.30 13.46
N THR A 176 -3.81 -25.01 13.16
CA THR A 176 -4.96 -24.44 12.45
C THR A 176 -5.05 -24.98 11.03
N MET A 177 -6.21 -24.81 10.37
CA MET A 177 -6.35 -25.19 8.96
C MET A 177 -5.40 -24.39 8.06
N PHE A 178 -5.11 -23.15 8.44
CA PHE A 178 -4.13 -22.30 7.75
C PHE A 178 -2.70 -22.84 7.89
N GLU A 179 -2.29 -23.23 9.09
CA GLU A 179 -0.96 -23.81 9.36
C GLU A 179 -0.77 -25.13 8.64
N LYS A 180 -1.79 -26.02 8.65
CA LYS A 180 -1.76 -27.29 7.90
C LYS A 180 -1.61 -27.06 6.41
N ALA A 181 -2.34 -26.12 5.83
CA ALA A 181 -2.23 -25.82 4.42
C ALA A 181 -0.83 -25.29 4.03
N LEU A 182 -0.17 -24.51 4.89
CA LEU A 182 1.21 -24.08 4.65
C LEU A 182 2.20 -25.25 4.67
N GLU A 183 2.04 -26.21 5.61
CA GLU A 183 2.86 -27.44 5.64
C GLU A 183 2.66 -28.30 4.39
N GLU A 184 1.39 -28.54 3.99
CA GLU A 184 1.04 -29.30 2.78
C GLU A 184 1.62 -28.69 1.51
N LEU A 185 1.72 -27.36 1.45
CA LEU A 185 2.27 -26.60 0.32
C LEU A 185 3.79 -26.44 0.39
N GLY A 186 4.45 -26.84 1.47
CA GLY A 186 5.89 -26.66 1.67
C GLY A 186 6.30 -25.19 1.81
N ILE A 187 5.39 -24.31 2.26
CA ILE A 187 5.62 -22.88 2.43
C ILE A 187 6.08 -22.62 3.86
N LEU A 188 7.21 -21.90 4.01
CA LEU A 188 7.74 -21.52 5.32
C LEU A 188 6.78 -20.55 6.02
N TYR A 189 6.44 -20.86 7.27
CA TYR A 189 5.57 -20.01 8.06
C TYR A 189 6.34 -19.21 9.10
N HIS A 190 6.22 -17.90 9.04
CA HIS A 190 6.82 -16.98 9.97
C HIS A 190 5.76 -16.18 10.74
N ARG A 191 5.74 -16.31 12.05
CA ARG A 191 4.89 -15.50 12.95
C ARG A 191 5.69 -14.35 13.51
N ILE A 192 5.16 -13.14 13.46
CA ILE A 192 5.84 -12.00 14.09
C ILE A 192 5.95 -12.21 15.61
N GLN A 193 6.99 -11.65 16.20
CA GLN A 193 7.13 -11.64 17.66
C GLN A 193 6.02 -10.81 18.30
N ILE A 194 5.51 -11.25 19.45
CA ILE A 194 4.50 -10.54 20.21
C ILE A 194 4.99 -9.12 20.50
N ALA A 195 4.11 -8.14 20.41
CA ALA A 195 4.40 -6.72 20.61
C ALA A 195 5.41 -6.09 19.63
N THR A 196 5.62 -6.70 18.44
CA THR A 196 6.46 -6.14 17.38
C THR A 196 5.67 -5.81 16.09
N PRO A 197 4.70 -4.89 16.13
CA PRO A 197 3.81 -4.58 14.98
C PRO A 197 4.58 -4.11 13.74
N ARG A 198 5.83 -3.68 13.89
CA ARG A 198 6.67 -3.23 12.77
C ARG A 198 6.94 -4.31 11.73
N HIS A 199 6.92 -5.58 12.13
CA HIS A 199 7.21 -6.68 11.22
C HIS A 199 6.08 -6.85 10.18
N ASN A 200 4.83 -6.48 10.51
CA ASN A 200 3.69 -6.50 9.57
C ASN A 200 3.41 -5.14 8.91
N GLY A 201 4.35 -4.19 9.04
CA GLY A 201 4.16 -2.80 8.63
C GLY A 201 3.93 -2.57 7.13
N LYS A 202 4.19 -3.55 6.26
CA LYS A 202 3.95 -3.40 4.81
C LYS A 202 2.48 -3.63 4.47
N VAL A 203 1.87 -4.67 5.04
CA VAL A 203 0.44 -4.92 4.88
C VAL A 203 -0.40 -3.87 5.60
N GLU A 204 -0.02 -3.45 6.83
CA GLU A 204 -0.68 -2.33 7.52
C GLU A 204 -0.65 -1.02 6.71
N ARG A 205 0.49 -0.73 6.06
CA ARG A 205 0.58 0.43 5.16
C ARG A 205 -0.34 0.28 3.95
N GLN A 206 -0.46 -0.94 3.41
CA GLN A 206 -1.37 -1.22 2.31
C GLN A 206 -2.82 -1.02 2.75
N HIS A 207 -3.21 -1.49 3.93
CA HIS A 207 -4.55 -1.25 4.50
C HIS A 207 -4.90 0.25 4.58
N ARG A 208 -3.94 1.09 4.99
CA ARG A 208 -4.13 2.56 5.01
C ARG A 208 -4.29 3.15 3.60
N GLN A 209 -3.61 2.60 2.60
CA GLN A 209 -3.79 3.02 1.21
C GLN A 209 -5.15 2.58 0.67
N ASP A 210 -5.58 1.36 0.98
CA ASP A 210 -6.89 0.83 0.59
C ASP A 210 -8.01 1.66 1.21
N GLU A 211 -7.87 2.05 2.48
CA GLU A 211 -8.79 2.96 3.14
C GLU A 211 -8.96 4.28 2.37
N ALA A 212 -7.84 4.91 2.02
CA ALA A 212 -7.84 6.22 1.39
C ALA A 212 -8.29 6.19 -0.08
N ARG A 213 -7.92 5.13 -0.83
CA ARG A 213 -8.08 5.07 -2.29
C ARG A 213 -9.29 4.27 -2.75
N PHE A 214 -9.79 3.38 -1.91
CA PHE A 214 -10.87 2.47 -2.23
C PHE A 214 -12.06 2.69 -1.31
N TYR A 215 -11.97 2.37 -0.02
CA TYR A 215 -13.10 2.38 0.89
C TYR A 215 -13.78 3.74 1.05
N LYS A 216 -13.02 4.84 1.09
CA LYS A 216 -13.60 6.20 1.18
C LYS A 216 -14.41 6.64 -0.03
N GLN A 217 -14.34 5.88 -1.12
CA GLN A 217 -14.96 6.23 -2.39
C GLN A 217 -15.98 5.20 -2.86
N MET A 218 -16.06 4.03 -2.19
CA MET A 218 -16.95 2.95 -2.57
C MET A 218 -18.21 2.91 -1.69
N ARG A 219 -19.22 2.27 -2.21
CA ARG A 219 -20.40 1.75 -1.49
C ARG A 219 -20.60 0.33 -1.94
N MET A 220 -20.90 -0.58 -1.01
CA MET A 220 -21.21 -1.98 -1.32
C MET A 220 -22.56 -2.37 -0.72
N TYR A 221 -23.33 -3.10 -1.50
CA TYR A 221 -24.67 -3.58 -1.13
C TYR A 221 -24.64 -4.95 -0.45
N ASN A 222 -23.67 -5.77 -0.81
CA ASN A 222 -23.45 -7.12 -0.27
C ASN A 222 -22.00 -7.56 -0.53
N LEU A 223 -21.64 -8.76 -0.05
CA LEU A 223 -20.30 -9.33 -0.22
C LEU A 223 -19.89 -9.48 -1.69
N GLU A 224 -20.79 -9.93 -2.54
CA GLU A 224 -20.48 -10.15 -3.96
C GLU A 224 -20.17 -8.84 -4.69
N ASP A 225 -20.95 -7.82 -4.45
CA ASP A 225 -20.70 -6.47 -4.98
C ASP A 225 -19.36 -5.92 -4.49
N GLY A 226 -19.07 -6.08 -3.17
CA GLY A 226 -17.79 -5.70 -2.60
C GLY A 226 -16.61 -6.42 -3.24
N ARG A 227 -16.73 -7.73 -3.49
CA ARG A 227 -15.72 -8.54 -4.19
C ARG A 227 -15.49 -8.07 -5.63
N LYS A 228 -16.54 -7.78 -6.38
CA LYS A 228 -16.45 -7.25 -7.76
C LYS A 228 -15.72 -5.91 -7.80
N GLN A 229 -16.07 -4.98 -6.93
CA GLN A 229 -15.41 -3.68 -6.83
C GLN A 229 -13.94 -3.81 -6.40
N LEU A 230 -13.66 -4.69 -5.42
CA LEU A 230 -12.30 -4.96 -4.93
C LEU A 230 -11.41 -5.56 -6.02
N ALA A 231 -11.93 -6.48 -6.84
CA ALA A 231 -11.20 -7.08 -7.96
C ALA A 231 -10.78 -6.04 -9.00
N VAL A 232 -11.66 -5.08 -9.33
CA VAL A 232 -11.33 -3.96 -10.22
C VAL A 232 -10.25 -3.07 -9.60
N TYR A 233 -10.38 -2.75 -8.32
CA TYR A 233 -9.38 -1.96 -7.60
C TYR A 233 -8.02 -2.66 -7.54
N GLN A 234 -8.00 -3.97 -7.30
CA GLN A 234 -6.78 -4.78 -7.22
C GLN A 234 -5.95 -4.72 -8.50
N LYS A 235 -6.60 -4.89 -9.67
CA LYS A 235 -5.94 -4.77 -10.98
C LYS A 235 -5.28 -3.40 -11.16
N LYS A 236 -5.96 -2.33 -10.75
CA LYS A 236 -5.43 -0.96 -10.83
C LYS A 236 -4.31 -0.71 -9.82
N SER A 237 -4.47 -1.17 -8.58
CA SER A 237 -3.56 -0.85 -7.47
C SER A 237 -2.14 -1.43 -7.66
N ASN A 238 -2.01 -2.57 -8.33
CA ASN A 238 -0.72 -3.16 -8.65
C ASN A 238 0.02 -2.44 -9.79
N ASN A 239 -0.66 -1.51 -10.47
CA ASN A 239 -0.06 -0.61 -11.47
C ASN A 239 0.23 0.81 -10.92
N TYR A 240 -0.12 1.10 -9.67
CA TYR A 240 0.20 2.39 -9.07
C TYR A 240 1.67 2.47 -8.67
N ILE A 241 2.33 3.55 -9.06
CA ILE A 241 3.72 3.80 -8.69
C ILE A 241 3.86 3.96 -7.17
N LYS A 242 4.97 3.48 -6.63
CA LYS A 242 5.30 3.58 -5.21
C LYS A 242 6.68 4.20 -5.01
N THR A 243 6.79 5.18 -4.12
CA THR A 243 8.07 5.83 -3.81
C THR A 243 9.11 4.87 -3.25
N CYS A 244 8.67 3.86 -2.49
CA CYS A 244 9.57 2.84 -1.93
C CYS A 244 10.13 1.87 -2.97
N LEU A 245 9.59 1.87 -4.18
CA LEU A 245 10.04 1.09 -5.35
C LEU A 245 10.77 1.97 -6.38
N GLY A 246 11.29 3.12 -5.98
CA GLY A 246 11.95 4.05 -6.90
C GLY A 246 11.01 4.57 -7.99
N MET A 247 9.76 4.89 -7.65
CA MET A 247 8.71 5.37 -8.56
C MET A 247 8.27 4.32 -9.59
N ARG A 248 8.43 3.04 -9.30
CA ARG A 248 7.93 1.93 -10.12
C ARG A 248 6.64 1.37 -9.52
N SER A 249 5.83 0.72 -10.37
CA SER A 249 4.66 -0.03 -9.89
C SER A 249 5.06 -1.43 -9.43
N PRO A 250 4.26 -2.10 -8.56
CA PRO A 250 4.45 -3.49 -8.20
C PRO A 250 4.62 -4.41 -9.41
N ASN A 251 3.74 -4.31 -10.40
CA ASN A 251 3.81 -5.12 -11.61
C ASN A 251 5.08 -4.86 -12.43
N THR A 252 5.57 -3.63 -12.46
CA THR A 252 6.85 -3.31 -13.13
C THR A 252 8.01 -3.99 -12.43
N VAL A 253 8.05 -3.95 -11.08
CA VAL A 253 9.10 -4.62 -10.31
C VAL A 253 9.07 -6.12 -10.54
N VAL A 254 7.89 -6.75 -10.50
CA VAL A 254 7.76 -8.20 -10.76
C VAL A 254 8.33 -8.57 -12.13
N ARG A 255 7.94 -7.84 -13.19
CA ARG A 255 8.46 -8.09 -14.56
C ARG A 255 9.97 -7.98 -14.66
N MET A 256 10.60 -7.06 -13.91
CA MET A 256 12.07 -6.93 -13.90
C MET A 256 12.76 -8.18 -13.37
N TYR A 257 12.14 -8.94 -12.47
CA TYR A 257 12.69 -10.18 -11.93
C TYR A 257 12.34 -11.41 -12.77
N GLN A 258 11.35 -11.33 -13.66
CA GLN A 258 11.00 -12.42 -14.58
C GLN A 258 11.88 -12.45 -15.83
N ASN A 259 12.49 -11.32 -16.17
CA ASN A 259 13.34 -11.16 -17.36
C ASN A 259 14.84 -11.32 -17.05
N VAL A 260 15.20 -11.79 -15.86
CA VAL A 260 16.54 -12.18 -15.43
C VAL A 260 16.61 -13.68 -15.31
#